data_477fb1f8524e7f6c880b45c40d633d4b
#
_entry.id   477fb1f8524e7f6c880b45c40d633d4b
#
_cell.length_a   1.000
_cell.length_b   1.000
_cell.length_c   1.000
_cell.angle_alpha   90.00
_cell.angle_beta   90.00
_cell.angle_gamma   90.00
#
_symmetry.space_group_name_H-M   'P 1'
#
loop_
_entity.id
_entity.type
_entity.pdbx_description
1 polymer ?
#
loop_
_entity_poly.entity_id
_entity_poly.type
_entity_poly.pdbx_seq_one_letter_code
_entity_poly.pdbx_strand_id
1 'polypeptide(L)'
;YANEYQAIRPALKKDIRAVHNLIQRGVRNEELVKRTRAELERRIQDYFVFEVDRNPVACVALHPYPDDNKAELASMYVDPRYENQGIGSRLIAYAEAQARARGYETLFCLSTQAVNYFIHKGGFQLGTPDDLPPLRREAYERSGRRSQVLIKPLTEPVKSLPGTSHSDSAS
;
A
#
# COMPACT_ATOMS: atom_id res chain seq x y z
N TYR A 1 1.16 11.68 -24.11
CA TYR A 1 0.74 11.33 -25.22
C TYR A 1 0.91 9.88 -25.48
N ALA A 2 0.53 9.48 -26.55
CA ALA A 2 0.46 8.05 -26.75
C ALA A 2 1.76 7.33 -26.45
N ASN A 3 2.86 7.99 -26.55
CA ASN A 3 4.14 7.28 -26.36
C ASN A 3 4.74 7.42 -24.98
N GLU A 4 3.97 7.93 -24.04
CA GLU A 4 4.53 8.06 -22.71
C GLU A 4 4.68 6.70 -22.07
N TYR A 5 5.85 6.43 -21.53
CA TYR A 5 6.13 5.15 -20.91
C TYR A 5 5.71 5.20 -19.43
N GLN A 6 4.91 4.27 -19.04
CA GLN A 6 4.45 4.17 -17.65
C GLN A 6 4.66 2.77 -17.13
N ALA A 7 5.12 2.65 -15.90
CA ALA A 7 5.31 1.34 -15.29
C ALA A 7 5.28 1.44 -13.77
N ILE A 8 4.86 0.36 -13.12
CA ILE A 8 5.02 0.20 -11.68
C ILE A 8 6.10 -0.83 -11.50
N ARG A 9 7.04 -0.55 -10.61
CA ARG A 9 8.14 -1.48 -10.36
C ARG A 9 8.64 -1.34 -8.93
N PRO A 10 9.39 -2.33 -8.44
CA PRO A 10 10.02 -2.20 -7.14
C PRO A 10 11.00 -1.03 -7.13
N ALA A 11 11.07 -0.32 -6.02
CA ALA A 11 12.02 0.77 -5.89
C ALA A 11 13.41 0.21 -5.65
N LEU A 12 14.41 0.91 -6.16
CA LEU A 12 15.80 0.53 -6.04
C LEU A 12 16.55 1.63 -5.30
N LYS A 13 17.81 1.37 -4.96
CA LYS A 13 18.61 2.38 -4.27
C LYS A 13 18.65 3.70 -5.04
N LYS A 14 18.66 3.64 -6.34
CA LYS A 14 18.71 4.86 -7.14
C LYS A 14 17.46 5.70 -7.00
N ASP A 15 16.37 5.12 -6.48
CA ASP A 15 15.10 5.82 -6.35
C ASP A 15 14.92 6.48 -4.98
N ILE A 16 15.84 6.26 -4.04
CA ILE A 16 15.66 6.75 -2.67
C ILE A 16 15.43 8.26 -2.63
N ARG A 17 16.19 9.00 -3.42
CA ARG A 17 16.04 10.46 -3.42
C ARG A 17 14.65 10.86 -3.91
N ALA A 18 14.19 10.27 -5.00
CA ALA A 18 12.89 10.59 -5.55
C ALA A 18 11.78 10.20 -4.60
N VAL A 19 11.87 9.01 -4.00
CA VAL A 19 10.87 8.55 -3.04
C VAL A 19 10.85 9.45 -1.82
N HIS A 20 12.03 9.82 -1.32
CA HIS A 20 12.10 10.71 -0.17
C HIS A 20 11.44 12.06 -0.47
N ASN A 21 11.68 12.60 -1.66
CA ASN A 21 11.07 13.86 -2.05
C ASN A 21 9.55 13.77 -2.14
N LEU A 22 9.05 12.66 -2.66
CA LEU A 22 7.60 12.45 -2.74
C LEU A 22 7.00 12.39 -1.33
N ILE A 23 7.64 11.63 -0.44
CA ILE A 23 7.13 11.49 0.92
C ILE A 23 7.18 12.84 1.64
N GLN A 24 8.23 13.63 1.44
CA GLN A 24 8.31 14.93 2.08
C GLN A 24 7.17 15.84 1.66
N ARG A 25 6.74 15.78 0.41
CA ARG A 25 5.60 16.55 -0.02
C ARG A 25 4.33 16.10 0.71
N GLY A 26 4.15 14.80 0.85
CA GLY A 26 3.01 14.28 1.59
C GLY A 26 3.03 14.68 3.04
N VAL A 27 4.22 14.76 3.65
CA VAL A 27 4.35 15.21 5.03
C VAL A 27 3.97 16.68 5.14
N ARG A 28 4.42 17.51 4.21
CA ARG A 28 4.07 18.93 4.23
C ARG A 28 2.58 19.17 4.06
N ASN A 29 1.90 18.27 3.35
CA ASN A 29 0.46 18.36 3.17
C ASN A 29 -0.30 17.64 4.28
N GLU A 30 0.43 17.16 5.30
CA GLU A 30 -0.17 16.46 6.45
C GLU A 30 -0.86 15.16 6.07
N GLU A 31 -0.46 14.58 4.95
CA GLU A 31 -1.02 13.31 4.53
C GLU A 31 -0.19 12.13 4.97
N LEU A 32 1.10 12.31 5.15
CA LEU A 32 2.00 11.21 5.45
C LEU A 32 2.85 11.49 6.68
N VAL A 33 3.33 10.41 7.28
CA VAL A 33 4.26 10.47 8.40
C VAL A 33 5.67 10.59 7.85
N LYS A 34 6.48 11.42 8.48
CA LYS A 34 7.84 11.66 8.06
C LYS A 34 8.65 10.38 8.06
N ARG A 35 9.50 10.22 7.06
CA ARG A 35 10.46 9.12 6.97
C ARG A 35 11.83 9.73 6.71
N THR A 36 12.83 9.30 7.48
CA THR A 36 14.18 9.78 7.24
C THR A 36 14.78 9.04 6.07
N ARG A 37 15.82 9.61 5.48
CA ARG A 37 16.49 8.94 4.39
C ARG A 37 17.08 7.62 4.84
N ALA A 38 17.59 7.55 6.07
CA ALA A 38 18.15 6.32 6.61
C ALA A 38 17.08 5.23 6.71
N GLU A 39 15.86 5.60 7.12
CA GLU A 39 14.79 4.62 7.16
C GLU A 39 14.46 4.11 5.77
N LEU A 40 14.44 4.99 4.79
CA LEU A 40 14.18 4.58 3.41
C LEU A 40 15.27 3.65 2.89
N GLU A 41 16.53 3.93 3.23
CA GLU A 41 17.61 3.06 2.82
C GLU A 41 17.46 1.66 3.39
N ARG A 42 17.03 1.57 4.64
CA ARG A 42 16.86 0.27 5.26
C ARG A 42 15.66 -0.49 4.72
N ARG A 43 14.64 0.21 4.26
CA ARG A 43 13.39 -0.42 3.84
C ARG A 43 13.03 -0.23 2.39
N ILE A 44 14.00 0.15 1.57
CA ILE A 44 13.69 0.44 0.18
C ILE A 44 13.08 -0.76 -0.55
N GLN A 45 13.39 -1.97 -0.12
CA GLN A 45 12.81 -3.15 -0.76
C GLN A 45 11.32 -3.29 -0.49
N ASP A 46 10.76 -2.51 0.44
CA ASP A 46 9.33 -2.53 0.69
C ASP A 46 8.58 -1.56 -0.22
N TYR A 47 9.31 -0.75 -0.98
CA TYR A 47 8.68 0.33 -1.75
C TYR A 47 8.52 -0.01 -3.23
N PHE A 48 7.47 0.55 -3.82
CA PHE A 48 7.23 0.46 -5.25
C PHE A 48 7.03 1.87 -5.76
N VAL A 49 7.43 2.11 -6.99
CA VAL A 49 7.26 3.41 -7.61
C VAL A 49 6.44 3.27 -8.88
N PHE A 50 5.70 4.31 -9.21
CA PHE A 50 5.04 4.45 -10.48
C PHE A 50 5.89 5.45 -11.26
N GLU A 51 6.44 5.04 -12.37
CA GLU A 51 7.29 5.95 -13.14
C GLU A 51 6.64 6.33 -14.45
N VAL A 52 6.88 7.56 -14.85
CA VAL A 52 6.46 8.07 -16.14
C VAL A 52 7.74 8.54 -16.80
N ASP A 53 8.04 7.96 -17.93
CA ASP A 53 9.28 8.28 -18.67
C ASP A 53 10.50 8.17 -17.76
N ARG A 54 10.53 7.10 -16.96
CA ARG A 54 11.65 6.78 -16.07
C ARG A 54 11.78 7.67 -14.84
N ASN A 55 10.80 8.54 -14.61
CA ASN A 55 10.84 9.39 -13.42
C ASN A 55 9.77 8.91 -12.43
N PRO A 56 10.13 8.58 -11.18
CA PRO A 56 9.12 8.23 -10.20
C PRO A 56 8.22 9.41 -9.93
N VAL A 57 6.93 9.23 -10.13
CA VAL A 57 5.93 10.27 -9.87
C VAL A 57 4.98 9.88 -8.75
N ALA A 58 5.09 8.66 -8.26
CA ALA A 58 4.27 8.20 -7.15
C ALA A 58 4.96 7.03 -6.48
N CYS A 59 4.61 6.77 -5.24
CA CYS A 59 5.19 5.66 -4.50
C CYS A 59 4.19 5.07 -3.53
N VAL A 60 4.49 3.84 -3.07
CA VAL A 60 3.73 3.18 -2.03
C VAL A 60 4.66 2.17 -1.37
N ALA A 61 4.46 1.92 -0.09
CA ALA A 61 5.21 0.91 0.63
C ALA A 61 4.30 -0.24 1.02
N LEU A 62 4.85 -1.43 1.09
CA LEU A 62 4.17 -2.60 1.58
C LEU A 62 5.09 -3.21 2.64
N HIS A 63 4.78 -2.95 3.92
CA HIS A 63 5.63 -3.41 5.02
C HIS A 63 5.11 -4.74 5.54
N PRO A 64 5.94 -5.78 5.53
CA PRO A 64 5.47 -7.10 5.94
C PRO A 64 5.46 -7.30 7.45
N TYR A 65 4.46 -8.01 7.93
CA TYR A 65 4.36 -8.46 9.32
C TYR A 65 4.07 -9.96 9.24
N PRO A 66 5.08 -10.76 8.88
CA PRO A 66 4.84 -12.17 8.61
C PRO A 66 4.35 -12.97 9.80
N ASP A 67 4.77 -12.60 11.01
CA ASP A 67 4.32 -13.33 12.18
C ASP A 67 2.82 -13.21 12.41
N ASP A 68 2.21 -12.17 11.89
CA ASP A 68 0.78 -11.95 12.02
C ASP A 68 0.04 -12.16 10.71
N ASN A 69 0.75 -12.61 9.70
CA ASN A 69 0.20 -12.86 8.38
C ASN A 69 -0.49 -11.64 7.79
N LYS A 70 0.08 -10.47 8.05
CA LYS A 70 -0.47 -9.19 7.60
C LYS A 70 0.61 -8.36 6.93
N ALA A 71 0.18 -7.41 6.11
CA ALA A 71 1.08 -6.45 5.49
C ALA A 71 0.44 -5.07 5.56
N GLU A 72 1.27 -4.05 5.73
CA GLU A 72 0.78 -2.68 5.85
C GLU A 72 1.06 -1.91 4.56
N LEU A 73 0.01 -1.29 4.01
CA LEU A 73 0.16 -0.38 2.90
C LEU A 73 0.38 1.01 3.50
N ALA A 74 1.49 1.64 3.16
CA ALA A 74 1.87 2.90 3.79
C ALA A 74 2.55 3.82 2.79
N SER A 75 2.75 5.06 3.18
CA SER A 75 3.54 6.04 2.44
C SER A 75 3.10 6.20 0.97
N MET A 76 1.81 6.11 0.72
CA MET A 76 1.33 6.28 -0.65
C MET A 76 1.21 7.77 -0.97
N TYR A 77 1.83 8.18 -2.06
CA TYR A 77 1.77 9.57 -2.48
C TYR A 77 1.88 9.66 -4.00
N VAL A 78 1.05 10.50 -4.59
CA VAL A 78 1.07 10.75 -6.03
C VAL A 78 1.40 12.23 -6.23
N ASP A 79 2.37 12.51 -7.09
CA ASP A 79 2.73 13.89 -7.41
C ASP A 79 1.47 14.58 -7.93
N PRO A 80 1.12 15.75 -7.38
CA PRO A 80 -0.13 16.43 -7.78
C PRO A 80 -0.28 16.65 -9.27
N ARG A 81 0.82 16.76 -10.00
CA ARG A 81 0.73 16.94 -11.45
C ARG A 81 0.17 15.71 -12.15
N TYR A 82 0.13 14.58 -11.47
CA TYR A 82 -0.34 13.33 -12.05
C TYR A 82 -1.60 12.81 -11.35
N GLU A 83 -2.25 13.64 -10.55
CA GLU A 83 -3.48 13.24 -9.88
C GLU A 83 -4.62 13.07 -10.87
N ASN A 84 -5.65 12.35 -10.46
CA ASN A 84 -6.83 12.12 -11.26
C ASN A 84 -6.59 11.32 -12.54
N GLN A 85 -5.51 10.55 -12.55
CA GLN A 85 -5.20 9.66 -13.66
C GLN A 85 -5.27 8.19 -13.25
N GLY A 86 -5.78 7.91 -12.04
CA GLY A 86 -5.91 6.54 -11.58
C GLY A 86 -4.64 5.90 -11.07
N ILE A 87 -3.56 6.68 -10.88
CA ILE A 87 -2.28 6.13 -10.45
C ILE A 87 -2.38 5.55 -9.05
N GLY A 88 -3.04 6.27 -8.13
CA GLY A 88 -3.18 5.78 -6.75
C GLY A 88 -3.89 4.44 -6.71
N SER A 89 -4.99 4.30 -7.45
CA SER A 89 -5.72 3.04 -7.50
C SER A 89 -4.86 1.92 -8.05
N ARG A 90 -4.06 2.22 -9.06
CA ARG A 90 -3.18 1.20 -9.65
C ARG A 90 -2.09 0.77 -8.68
N LEU A 91 -1.57 1.72 -7.89
CA LEU A 91 -0.57 1.38 -6.89
C LEU A 91 -1.17 0.52 -5.79
N ILE A 92 -2.39 0.83 -5.34
CA ILE A 92 -3.06 0.02 -4.34
C ILE A 92 -3.27 -1.40 -4.87
N ALA A 93 -3.75 -1.52 -6.10
CA ALA A 93 -3.99 -2.82 -6.70
C ALA A 93 -2.71 -3.62 -6.84
N TYR A 94 -1.62 -2.94 -7.20
CA TYR A 94 -0.34 -3.60 -7.34
C TYR A 94 0.17 -4.11 -5.98
N ALA A 95 0.09 -3.27 -4.96
CA ALA A 95 0.53 -3.68 -3.62
C ALA A 95 -0.33 -4.83 -3.11
N GLU A 96 -1.62 -4.78 -3.37
CA GLU A 96 -2.50 -5.87 -2.97
C GLU A 96 -2.11 -7.17 -3.67
N ALA A 97 -1.82 -7.11 -4.96
CA ALA A 97 -1.41 -8.29 -5.70
C ALA A 97 -0.11 -8.86 -5.15
N GLN A 98 0.82 -8.00 -4.76
CA GLN A 98 2.06 -8.44 -4.15
C GLN A 98 1.81 -9.11 -2.80
N ALA A 99 0.93 -8.55 -1.99
CA ALA A 99 0.61 -9.13 -0.71
C ALA A 99 -0.05 -10.50 -0.87
N ARG A 100 -0.97 -10.62 -1.84
CA ARG A 100 -1.60 -11.91 -2.11
C ARG A 100 -0.58 -12.93 -2.59
N ALA A 101 0.31 -12.53 -3.46
CA ALA A 101 1.32 -13.45 -4.00
C ALA A 101 2.25 -13.97 -2.93
N ARG A 102 2.48 -13.18 -1.89
CA ARG A 102 3.32 -13.59 -0.76
C ARG A 102 2.55 -14.35 0.32
N GLY A 103 1.26 -14.54 0.14
CA GLY A 103 0.45 -15.33 1.05
C GLY A 103 -0.07 -14.61 2.28
N TYR A 104 -0.01 -13.29 2.32
CA TYR A 104 -0.55 -12.56 3.45
C TYR A 104 -2.08 -12.61 3.41
N GLU A 105 -2.69 -12.73 4.58
CA GLU A 105 -4.13 -12.85 4.68
C GLU A 105 -4.86 -11.54 4.80
N THR A 106 -4.18 -10.51 5.27
CA THR A 106 -4.84 -9.22 5.48
C THR A 106 -3.90 -8.09 5.12
N LEU A 107 -4.44 -7.11 4.43
CA LEU A 107 -3.75 -5.87 4.14
C LEU A 107 -4.38 -4.80 5.03
N PHE A 108 -3.58 -3.95 5.64
CA PHE A 108 -4.13 -2.86 6.43
C PHE A 108 -3.42 -1.56 6.12
N CYS A 109 -4.06 -0.46 6.46
CA CYS A 109 -3.41 0.84 6.38
C CYS A 109 -4.00 1.77 7.44
N LEU A 110 -3.26 2.83 7.73
CA LEU A 110 -3.69 3.85 8.67
C LEU A 110 -3.77 5.17 7.92
N SER A 111 -4.90 5.84 8.01
CA SER A 111 -5.08 7.07 7.24
C SER A 111 -5.85 8.10 8.05
N THR A 112 -5.44 9.37 7.92
CA THR A 112 -6.19 10.46 8.53
C THR A 112 -7.04 11.17 7.51
N GLN A 113 -6.56 11.33 6.27
CA GLN A 113 -7.24 12.17 5.30
C GLN A 113 -7.78 11.44 4.08
N ALA A 114 -7.36 10.20 3.86
CA ALA A 114 -7.75 9.47 2.66
C ALA A 114 -8.64 8.27 2.95
N VAL A 115 -9.36 8.29 4.08
CA VAL A 115 -10.19 7.14 4.48
C VAL A 115 -11.19 6.77 3.39
N ASN A 116 -11.93 7.76 2.88
CA ASN A 116 -12.93 7.46 1.86
C ASN A 116 -12.31 6.96 0.58
N TYR A 117 -11.14 7.49 0.23
CA TYR A 117 -10.46 7.05 -0.97
C TYR A 117 -10.09 5.56 -0.87
N PHE A 118 -9.54 5.15 0.28
CA PHE A 118 -9.18 3.75 0.44
C PHE A 118 -10.41 2.85 0.47
N ILE A 119 -11.51 3.32 1.04
CA ILE A 119 -12.72 2.52 1.07
C ILE A 119 -13.27 2.38 -0.35
N HIS A 120 -13.43 3.48 -1.06
CA HIS A 120 -14.11 3.45 -2.35
C HIS A 120 -13.22 2.98 -3.50
N LYS A 121 -11.95 3.36 -3.49
CA LYS A 121 -11.07 2.96 -4.58
C LYS A 121 -10.24 1.74 -4.25
N GLY A 122 -9.98 1.51 -2.98
CA GLY A 122 -9.14 0.38 -2.59
C GLY A 122 -9.89 -0.84 -2.11
N GLY A 123 -11.17 -0.69 -1.82
CA GLY A 123 -11.94 -1.82 -1.30
C GLY A 123 -11.68 -2.13 0.15
N PHE A 124 -11.14 -1.17 0.89
CA PHE A 124 -10.90 -1.37 2.32
C PHE A 124 -12.17 -1.15 3.12
N GLN A 125 -12.17 -1.65 4.33
CA GLN A 125 -13.27 -1.42 5.27
C GLN A 125 -12.68 -0.93 6.58
N LEU A 126 -13.50 -0.29 7.40
CA LEU A 126 -13.02 0.20 8.68
C LEU A 126 -12.68 -0.97 9.59
N GLY A 127 -11.57 -0.85 10.28
CA GLY A 127 -11.15 -1.82 11.27
C GLY A 127 -10.98 -1.14 12.61
N THR A 128 -10.31 -1.80 13.53
CA THR A 128 -10.02 -1.27 14.86
C THR A 128 -8.56 -1.51 15.18
N PRO A 129 -8.02 -0.89 16.23
CA PRO A 129 -6.65 -1.15 16.61
C PRO A 129 -6.35 -2.62 16.90
N ASP A 130 -7.39 -3.40 17.24
CA ASP A 130 -7.17 -4.83 17.45
C ASP A 130 -6.77 -5.55 16.17
N ASP A 131 -7.02 -4.96 15.03
CA ASP A 131 -6.64 -5.56 13.76
C ASP A 131 -5.18 -5.35 13.41
N LEU A 132 -4.46 -4.55 14.18
CA LEU A 132 -3.06 -4.27 13.90
C LEU A 132 -2.16 -5.33 14.52
N PRO A 133 -1.03 -5.65 13.90
CA PRO A 133 -0.04 -6.48 14.56
C PRO A 133 0.39 -5.84 15.87
N PRO A 134 0.71 -6.62 16.90
CA PRO A 134 0.97 -6.05 18.23
C PRO A 134 2.00 -4.92 18.25
N LEU A 135 3.12 -5.10 17.55
CA LEU A 135 4.13 -4.04 17.53
C LEU A 135 3.64 -2.80 16.82
N ARG A 136 2.85 -2.98 15.79
CA ARG A 136 2.32 -1.84 15.04
C ARG A 136 1.25 -1.12 15.86
N ARG A 137 0.44 -1.88 16.59
CA ARG A 137 -0.55 -1.31 17.46
C ARG A 137 0.10 -0.46 18.55
N GLU A 138 1.19 -0.96 19.12
CA GLU A 138 1.91 -0.22 20.13
C GLU A 138 2.41 1.10 19.59
N ALA A 139 3.02 1.09 18.41
CA ALA A 139 3.50 2.31 17.79
C ALA A 139 2.36 3.25 17.45
N TYR A 140 1.24 2.71 17.02
CA TYR A 140 0.07 3.50 16.69
C TYR A 140 -0.45 4.23 17.94
N GLU A 141 -0.54 3.52 19.05
CA GLU A 141 -1.04 4.12 20.29
C GLU A 141 -0.07 5.18 20.83
N ARG A 142 1.23 4.96 20.68
CA ARG A 142 2.20 5.93 21.13
C ARG A 142 2.23 7.18 20.26
N SER A 143 1.83 7.06 19.01
CA SER A 143 1.96 8.17 18.08
C SER A 143 1.01 9.32 18.38
N GLY A 144 -0.11 9.05 19.02
CA GLY A 144 -1.11 10.07 19.26
C GLY A 144 -1.82 10.55 18.01
N ARG A 145 -1.52 9.99 16.83
CA ARG A 145 -2.22 10.39 15.63
C ARG A 145 -3.63 9.82 15.65
N ARG A 146 -4.55 10.52 15.04
CA ARG A 146 -5.94 10.07 14.98
C ARG A 146 -6.25 9.41 13.67
N SER A 147 -5.38 8.50 13.23
CA SER A 147 -5.64 7.80 11.99
C SER A 147 -6.71 6.74 12.21
N GLN A 148 -7.46 6.49 11.16
CA GLN A 148 -8.40 5.39 11.13
C GLN A 148 -7.66 4.13 10.70
N VAL A 149 -8.03 3.00 11.29
CA VAL A 149 -7.50 1.71 10.87
C VAL A 149 -8.40 1.17 9.76
N LEU A 150 -7.80 0.80 8.65
CA LEU A 150 -8.53 0.24 7.51
C LEU A 150 -7.96 -1.12 7.19
N ILE A 151 -8.81 -2.08 6.87
CA ILE A 151 -8.36 -3.43 6.59
C ILE A 151 -8.98 -3.95 5.31
N LYS A 152 -8.30 -4.88 4.69
CA LYS A 152 -8.81 -5.58 3.53
C LYS A 152 -8.40 -7.04 3.60
N PRO A 153 -9.35 -7.96 3.81
CA PRO A 153 -9.01 -9.37 3.78
C PRO A 153 -8.57 -9.77 2.38
N LEU A 154 -7.53 -10.55 2.31
CA LEU A 154 -6.98 -10.98 1.02
C LEU A 154 -7.30 -12.42 0.68
N THR A 155 -7.65 -13.22 1.70
CA THR A 155 -7.96 -14.60 1.43
C THR A 155 -9.43 -14.66 1.12
N GLU A 156 -9.76 -14.77 -0.13
CA GLU A 156 -11.13 -14.84 -0.51
C GLU A 156 -11.62 -16.23 -0.48
N PRO A 157 -12.86 -16.44 -0.14
CA PRO A 157 -13.42 -17.76 -0.18
C PRO A 157 -13.32 -18.25 -1.60
N VAL A 158 -13.05 -19.48 -1.72
CA VAL A 158 -12.89 -20.04 -3.01
C VAL A 158 -14.16 -20.10 -3.77
N LYS A 159 -15.24 -19.67 -3.25
CA LYS A 159 -16.43 -19.71 -3.96
C LYS A 159 -16.28 -19.18 -5.35
N SER A 160 -15.33 -18.46 -5.55
CA SER A 160 -15.24 -17.91 -6.87
C SER A 160 -14.84 -18.99 -7.85
N LEU A 161 -14.59 -20.17 -7.41
CA LEU A 161 -14.18 -21.19 -8.31
C LEU A 161 -15.24 -22.25 -8.40
N PRO A 162 -16.33 -21.95 -8.93
CA PRO A 162 -17.38 -22.91 -9.04
C PRO A 162 -16.92 -24.15 -9.74
N GLY A 163 -16.15 -23.98 -10.68
CA GLY A 163 -15.79 -25.15 -11.38
C GLY A 163 -15.05 -26.09 -10.51
N THR A 164 -14.34 -25.61 -9.69
CA THR A 164 -13.56 -26.43 -8.92
C THR A 164 -14.43 -27.19 -8.08
N SER A 165 -15.27 -26.58 -7.54
CA SER A 165 -15.95 -27.24 -6.60
C SER A 165 -16.59 -28.39 -7.20
N HIS A 166 -17.10 -28.32 -8.27
CA HIS A 166 -17.78 -29.35 -8.69
C HIS A 166 -16.96 -30.36 -9.22
N SER A 167 -15.97 -30.01 -9.57
CA SER A 167 -15.18 -30.94 -10.17
C SER A 167 -15.03 -32.03 -9.27
N ASP A 168 -14.83 -31.78 -8.25
CA ASP A 168 -14.57 -32.81 -7.44
C ASP A 168 -15.63 -33.60 -7.37
N SER A 169 -16.51 -33.11 -7.47
CA SER A 169 -17.51 -33.87 -7.31
C SER A 169 -17.43 -34.86 -8.19
N ALA A 170 -17.02 -34.64 -9.05
CA ALA A 170 -17.06 -35.53 -9.98
C ALA A 170 -16.63 -36.71 -9.37
N SER A 171 -16.17 -36.65 -8.75
CA SER A 171 -15.82 -37.68 -8.35
C SER A 171 -16.42 -38.43 -7.99
#